data_74de228b23820b750f419cb0f7a515eb
#
_entry.id   74de228b23820b750f419cb0f7a515eb
#
_cell.length_a   1.000
_cell.length_b   1.000
_cell.length_c   1.000
_cell.angle_alpha   90.00
_cell.angle_beta   90.00
_cell.angle_gamma   90.00
#
_symmetry.space_group_name_H-M   'P 1'
#
loop_
_entity.id
_entity.type
_entity.pdbx_description
1 polymer ?
#
loop_
_entity_poly.entity_id
_entity_poly.type
_entity_poly.pdbx_seq_one_letter_code
_entity_poly.pdbx_strand_id
1 'polypeptide(L)'
;AFRSDQGVPLEFTALYDESSADAPDPQRAVKSPDWHGALYYDMVPDAVDKGTWILLGWDDADALVTRKVIEPIQIRGRGVRFGAPTLNGTMGMSRRWVLEYADAVQVSLRYQPEKKGKAGHSERIVFDHLAPSEPHLTGITAYYGPDMTFDAFVPGKKPNTPWQLAPNTTPIQVLPSDRPFLDPRPRNRRRNEP
;
A
#
# COMPACT_ATOMS: atom_id res chain seq x y z
N ALA A 1 -25.06 1.21 19.80
CA ALA A 1 -24.29 0.23 19.02
C ALA A 1 -24.34 0.66 17.56
N PHE A 2 -23.20 0.71 16.90
CA PHE A 2 -23.13 0.98 15.47
C PHE A 2 -23.58 -0.27 14.70
N ARG A 3 -24.25 -0.09 13.58
CA ARG A 3 -24.70 -1.16 12.69
C ARG A 3 -24.27 -0.86 11.27
N SER A 4 -23.96 -1.90 10.48
CA SER A 4 -23.79 -1.77 9.03
C SER A 4 -25.13 -1.42 8.36
N ASP A 5 -25.11 -0.98 7.12
CA ASP A 5 -26.31 -0.71 6.31
C ASP A 5 -27.22 -1.95 6.18
N GLN A 6 -26.67 -3.15 6.39
CA GLN A 6 -27.40 -4.42 6.40
C GLN A 6 -27.91 -4.82 7.81
N GLY A 7 -27.78 -3.95 8.81
CA GLY A 7 -28.25 -4.21 10.18
C GLY A 7 -27.39 -5.18 11.01
N VAL A 8 -26.26 -5.63 10.46
CA VAL A 8 -25.31 -6.50 11.20
C VAL A 8 -24.57 -5.64 12.22
N PRO A 9 -24.41 -6.10 13.47
CA PRO A 9 -23.59 -5.40 14.47
C PRO A 9 -22.17 -5.24 13.99
N LEU A 10 -21.62 -4.03 14.08
CA LEU A 10 -20.21 -3.78 13.83
C LEU A 10 -19.41 -4.17 15.06
N GLU A 11 -18.39 -4.96 14.85
CA GLU A 11 -17.41 -5.30 15.88
C GLU A 11 -16.19 -4.36 15.74
N PHE A 12 -15.72 -3.86 16.86
CA PHE A 12 -14.53 -3.00 16.91
C PHE A 12 -13.43 -3.72 17.67
N THR A 13 -12.24 -3.74 17.08
CA THR A 13 -11.04 -4.20 17.74
C THR A 13 -10.14 -2.99 17.97
N ALA A 14 -9.81 -2.72 19.23
CA ALA A 14 -8.86 -1.68 19.56
C ALA A 14 -7.46 -2.10 19.10
N LEU A 15 -6.75 -1.18 18.45
CA LEU A 15 -5.33 -1.28 18.16
C LEU A 15 -4.61 -0.32 19.10
N TYR A 16 -3.55 -0.80 19.71
CA TYR A 16 -2.66 0.03 20.52
C TYR A 16 -1.41 0.31 19.71
N ASP A 17 -1.09 1.58 19.59
CA ASP A 17 0.07 2.04 18.84
C ASP A 17 1.34 1.75 19.67
N GLU A 18 2.12 0.79 19.18
CA GLU A 18 3.45 0.42 19.72
C GLU A 18 4.54 0.97 18.79
N SER A 19 4.34 2.19 18.25
CA SER A 19 5.29 2.83 17.35
C SER A 19 6.68 2.87 17.96
N SER A 20 7.68 2.59 17.14
CA SER A 20 9.09 2.55 17.49
C SER A 20 9.92 3.23 16.41
N ALA A 21 11.04 3.83 16.79
CA ALA A 21 12.03 4.31 15.83
C ALA A 21 12.60 3.17 14.97
N ASP A 22 12.60 1.95 15.50
CA ASP A 22 13.02 0.77 14.74
C ASP A 22 11.95 0.36 13.71
N ALA A 23 12.41 -0.05 12.51
CA ALA A 23 11.52 -0.57 11.49
C ALA A 23 10.81 -1.85 11.94
N PRO A 24 9.53 -2.04 11.62
CA PRO A 24 8.82 -3.27 11.92
C PRO A 24 9.49 -4.47 11.25
N ASP A 25 9.78 -5.52 12.04
CA ASP A 25 10.43 -6.73 11.54
C ASP A 25 9.63 -7.36 10.39
N PRO A 26 10.20 -7.46 9.16
CA PRO A 26 9.52 -7.99 7.98
C PRO A 26 9.18 -9.49 8.10
N GLN A 27 9.71 -10.21 9.08
CA GLN A 27 9.45 -11.63 9.29
C GLN A 27 8.53 -11.92 10.49
N ARG A 28 8.23 -10.92 11.29
CA ARG A 28 7.40 -11.10 12.49
C ARG A 28 5.92 -10.89 12.20
N ALA A 29 5.08 -11.85 12.58
CA ALA A 29 3.65 -11.65 12.66
C ALA A 29 3.25 -11.16 14.04
N VAL A 30 2.35 -10.17 14.11
CA VAL A 30 1.89 -9.60 15.37
C VAL A 30 0.37 -9.66 15.49
N LYS A 31 -0.14 -9.69 16.71
CA LYS A 31 -1.57 -9.56 17.01
C LYS A 31 -1.92 -8.09 17.23
N SER A 32 -3.22 -7.80 17.25
CA SER A 32 -3.70 -6.42 17.42
C SER A 32 -3.12 -5.66 18.62
N PRO A 33 -2.87 -6.26 19.80
CA PRO A 33 -2.27 -5.52 20.92
C PRO A 33 -0.84 -5.06 20.68
N ASP A 34 -0.09 -5.78 19.81
CA ASP A 34 1.33 -5.51 19.53
C ASP A 34 1.52 -4.84 18.17
N TRP A 35 0.52 -4.11 17.69
CA TRP A 35 0.57 -3.43 16.42
C TRP A 35 1.58 -2.26 16.47
N HIS A 36 2.46 -2.20 15.45
CA HIS A 36 3.57 -1.24 15.42
C HIS A 36 3.20 0.20 15.03
N GLY A 37 1.93 0.49 14.78
CA GLY A 37 1.47 1.80 14.32
C GLY A 37 1.69 2.00 12.81
N ALA A 38 0.72 2.54 12.13
CA ALA A 38 0.82 3.14 10.80
C ALA A 38 -0.51 3.80 10.44
N LEU A 39 -0.47 4.84 9.63
CA LEU A 39 -1.66 5.41 9.01
C LEU A 39 -1.96 4.64 7.72
N TYR A 40 -2.90 3.70 7.76
CA TYR A 40 -3.33 2.99 6.55
C TYR A 40 -4.32 3.83 5.76
N TYR A 41 -4.03 4.03 4.48
CA TYR A 41 -4.82 4.85 3.57
C TYR A 41 -5.45 4.05 2.43
N ASP A 42 -5.07 2.78 2.26
CA ASP A 42 -5.65 1.87 1.28
C ASP A 42 -5.69 0.44 1.80
N MET A 43 -6.66 -0.35 1.32
CA MET A 43 -6.89 -1.73 1.72
C MET A 43 -7.27 -2.57 0.50
N VAL A 44 -6.37 -3.43 0.09
CA VAL A 44 -6.48 -4.26 -1.11
C VAL A 44 -6.87 -5.69 -0.70
N PRO A 45 -7.93 -6.28 -1.26
CA PRO A 45 -8.23 -7.68 -1.00
C PRO A 45 -7.12 -8.57 -1.61
N ASP A 46 -6.68 -9.56 -0.86
CA ASP A 46 -5.81 -10.59 -1.44
C ASP A 46 -6.66 -11.48 -2.37
N ALA A 47 -6.29 -11.52 -3.65
CA ALA A 47 -6.97 -12.32 -4.66
C ALA A 47 -6.93 -13.83 -4.36
N VAL A 48 -6.03 -14.26 -3.51
CA VAL A 48 -5.67 -15.67 -3.27
C VAL A 48 -6.29 -16.23 -2.00
N ASP A 49 -6.26 -15.49 -0.90
CA ASP A 49 -6.78 -15.94 0.40
C ASP A 49 -7.93 -15.05 0.88
N LYS A 50 -9.15 -15.58 0.79
CA LYS A 50 -10.33 -14.91 1.34
C LYS A 50 -10.17 -14.71 2.85
N GLY A 51 -10.17 -13.44 3.27
CA GLY A 51 -9.93 -13.03 4.67
C GLY A 51 -8.50 -12.55 4.92
N THR A 52 -7.68 -12.51 3.88
CA THR A 52 -6.42 -11.77 3.86
C THR A 52 -6.60 -10.49 3.06
N TRP A 53 -6.01 -9.41 3.55
CA TRP A 53 -6.03 -8.09 2.96
C TRP A 53 -4.63 -7.51 3.02
N ILE A 54 -4.30 -6.64 2.09
CA ILE A 54 -3.02 -5.94 2.08
C ILE A 54 -3.30 -4.47 2.35
N LEU A 55 -2.78 -3.98 3.45
CA LEU A 55 -2.88 -2.58 3.84
C LEU A 55 -1.69 -1.81 3.27
N LEU A 56 -1.96 -0.61 2.75
CA LEU A 56 -0.94 0.34 2.35
C LEU A 56 -0.91 1.47 3.36
N GLY A 57 0.26 1.68 3.97
CA GLY A 57 0.40 2.59 5.10
C GLY A 57 1.55 3.56 4.99
N TRP A 58 1.49 4.54 5.85
CA TRP A 58 2.52 5.52 6.13
C TRP A 58 2.79 5.54 7.63
N ASP A 59 4.04 5.66 8.00
CA ASP A 59 4.51 5.70 9.38
C ASP A 59 5.62 6.75 9.51
N ASP A 60 5.48 7.62 10.50
CA ASP A 60 6.44 8.67 10.85
C ASP A 60 7.43 8.09 11.86
N ALA A 61 8.53 7.52 11.36
CA ALA A 61 9.47 6.79 12.20
C ALA A 61 10.23 7.68 13.19
N ASP A 62 10.82 8.76 12.68
CA ASP A 62 11.52 9.78 13.47
C ASP A 62 11.70 11.08 12.65
N ALA A 63 12.42 12.05 13.19
CA ALA A 63 12.65 13.35 12.55
C ALA A 63 13.48 13.30 11.24
N LEU A 64 14.07 12.18 10.88
CA LEU A 64 14.96 12.01 9.73
C LEU A 64 14.43 10.96 8.74
N VAL A 65 13.61 10.03 9.20
CA VAL A 65 13.17 8.86 8.44
C VAL A 65 11.65 8.73 8.48
N THR A 66 11.08 8.56 7.32
CA THR A 66 9.66 8.21 7.11
C THR A 66 9.57 6.83 6.46
N ARG A 67 8.45 6.13 6.65
CA ARG A 67 8.22 4.79 6.12
C ARG A 67 6.96 4.72 5.27
N LYS A 68 7.00 3.91 4.21
CA LYS A 68 5.81 3.31 3.60
C LYS A 68 5.79 1.84 3.94
N VAL A 69 4.60 1.33 4.24
CA VAL A 69 4.42 -0.05 4.71
C VAL A 69 3.37 -0.76 3.84
N ILE A 70 3.74 -1.93 3.35
CA ILE A 70 2.80 -2.88 2.74
C ILE A 70 2.60 -3.99 3.79
N GLU A 71 1.43 -4.03 4.39
CA GLU A 71 1.13 -4.89 5.54
C GLU A 71 -0.01 -5.86 5.23
N PRO A 72 0.27 -7.12 4.92
CA PRO A 72 -0.76 -8.14 4.82
C PRO A 72 -1.37 -8.46 6.19
N ILE A 73 -2.70 -8.42 6.26
CA ILE A 73 -3.44 -8.80 7.46
C ILE A 73 -4.37 -9.98 7.22
N GLN A 74 -4.60 -10.77 8.23
CA GLN A 74 -5.61 -11.82 8.23
C GLN A 74 -6.71 -11.50 9.24
N ILE A 75 -7.95 -11.58 8.76
CA ILE A 75 -9.14 -11.44 9.59
C ILE A 75 -9.81 -12.82 9.65
N ARG A 76 -9.76 -13.47 10.82
CA ARG A 76 -10.36 -14.80 11.07
C ARG A 76 -11.27 -14.74 12.28
N GLY A 77 -12.58 -14.88 12.05
CA GLY A 77 -13.56 -14.69 13.11
C GLY A 77 -13.44 -13.31 13.73
N ARG A 78 -13.16 -13.22 15.03
CA ARG A 78 -12.95 -11.98 15.76
C ARG A 78 -11.47 -11.55 15.87
N GLY A 79 -10.57 -12.32 15.30
CA GLY A 79 -9.13 -12.07 15.41
C GLY A 79 -8.57 -11.33 14.21
N VAL A 80 -7.72 -10.33 14.48
CA VAL A 80 -6.89 -9.66 13.48
C VAL A 80 -5.43 -10.00 13.73
N ARG A 81 -4.73 -10.43 12.69
CA ARG A 81 -3.31 -10.72 12.72
C ARG A 81 -2.61 -9.96 11.62
N PHE A 82 -1.61 -9.20 11.95
CA PHE A 82 -0.74 -8.48 11.03
C PHE A 82 0.43 -9.36 10.61
N GLY A 83 0.90 -9.19 9.37
CA GLY A 83 2.02 -9.94 8.84
C GLY A 83 1.63 -11.34 8.34
N ALA A 84 0.67 -11.45 7.44
CA ALA A 84 0.46 -12.69 6.69
C ALA A 84 1.60 -12.91 5.68
N PRO A 85 2.10 -14.16 5.48
CA PRO A 85 3.21 -14.43 4.58
C PRO A 85 2.73 -14.48 3.12
N THR A 86 2.42 -13.33 2.55
CA THR A 86 1.83 -13.20 1.20
C THR A 86 2.73 -12.46 0.21
N LEU A 87 3.83 -11.89 0.66
CA LEU A 87 4.76 -11.14 -0.19
C LEU A 87 6.03 -11.96 -0.44
N ASN A 88 6.41 -12.15 -1.69
CA ASN A 88 7.66 -12.80 -2.06
C ASN A 88 8.60 -11.78 -2.71
N GLY A 89 9.54 -11.28 -1.93
CA GLY A 89 10.54 -10.30 -2.33
C GLY A 89 11.86 -10.94 -2.77
N THR A 90 12.91 -10.13 -2.87
CA THR A 90 14.26 -10.57 -3.28
C THR A 90 14.90 -11.57 -2.32
N MET A 91 14.59 -11.49 -1.05
CA MET A 91 15.10 -12.41 -0.01
C MET A 91 14.11 -13.53 0.36
N GLY A 92 13.09 -13.76 -0.50
CA GLY A 92 12.05 -14.77 -0.28
C GLY A 92 10.80 -14.21 0.37
N MET A 93 10.07 -15.10 1.06
CA MET A 93 8.76 -14.77 1.66
C MET A 93 8.91 -13.76 2.79
N SER A 94 8.08 -12.72 2.73
CA SER A 94 8.00 -11.67 3.73
C SER A 94 6.58 -11.50 4.25
N ARG A 95 6.45 -11.06 5.49
CA ARG A 95 5.18 -10.78 6.15
C ARG A 95 4.77 -9.32 6.06
N ARG A 96 5.72 -8.44 5.74
CA ARG A 96 5.51 -7.04 5.40
C ARG A 96 6.65 -6.54 4.54
N TRP A 97 6.43 -5.44 3.87
CA TRP A 97 7.44 -4.74 3.10
C TRP A 97 7.52 -3.31 3.59
N VAL A 98 8.70 -2.90 4.01
CA VAL A 98 8.94 -1.56 4.57
C VAL A 98 9.89 -0.81 3.65
N LEU A 99 9.50 0.39 3.28
CA LEU A 99 10.28 1.34 2.50
C LEU A 99 10.69 2.47 3.45
N GLU A 100 11.93 2.50 3.89
CA GLU A 100 12.47 3.58 4.72
C GLU A 100 13.21 4.59 3.86
N TYR A 101 12.91 5.86 4.05
CA TYR A 101 13.45 6.94 3.24
C TYR A 101 13.58 8.25 4.05
N ALA A 102 14.37 9.19 3.51
CA ALA A 102 14.56 10.51 4.13
C ALA A 102 13.23 11.24 4.27
N ASP A 103 12.94 11.82 5.43
CA ASP A 103 11.71 12.58 5.68
C ASP A 103 11.56 13.79 4.72
N ALA A 104 12.67 14.34 4.23
CA ALA A 104 12.67 15.45 3.29
C ALA A 104 12.17 15.11 1.87
N VAL A 105 11.93 13.83 1.53
CA VAL A 105 11.47 13.41 0.21
C VAL A 105 10.08 12.76 0.26
N GLN A 106 9.43 12.64 -0.90
CA GLN A 106 8.14 11.96 -1.03
C GLN A 106 8.30 10.65 -1.78
N VAL A 107 7.71 9.59 -1.24
CA VAL A 107 7.70 8.25 -1.83
C VAL A 107 6.27 7.83 -2.15
N SER A 108 6.07 7.38 -3.38
CA SER A 108 4.78 6.86 -3.84
C SER A 108 4.64 5.38 -3.47
N LEU A 109 3.48 5.02 -2.94
CA LEU A 109 3.03 3.64 -2.78
C LEU A 109 1.53 3.61 -3.05
N ARG A 110 1.10 2.80 -4.03
CA ARG A 110 -0.32 2.78 -4.44
C ARG A 110 -0.72 1.44 -5.04
N TYR A 111 -1.98 1.11 -4.90
CA TYR A 111 -2.61 0.02 -5.63
C TYR A 111 -3.07 0.47 -7.02
N GLN A 112 -2.84 -0.37 -8.01
CA GLN A 112 -3.34 -0.23 -9.36
C GLN A 112 -4.22 -1.45 -9.67
N PRO A 113 -5.54 -1.31 -9.75
CA PRO A 113 -6.45 -2.41 -10.05
C PRO A 113 -6.24 -2.93 -11.48
N GLU A 114 -6.67 -4.15 -11.74
CA GLU A 114 -6.65 -4.73 -13.09
C GLU A 114 -7.34 -3.80 -14.10
N LYS A 115 -6.72 -3.60 -15.24
CA LYS A 115 -7.32 -2.94 -16.40
C LYS A 115 -7.35 -3.90 -17.58
N LYS A 116 -8.54 -4.19 -18.08
CA LYS A 116 -8.74 -5.05 -19.26
C LYS A 116 -8.61 -4.25 -20.56
N GLY A 117 -8.20 -4.94 -21.66
CA GLY A 117 -8.10 -4.35 -22.99
C GLY A 117 -6.70 -4.37 -23.58
N LYS A 118 -6.51 -3.73 -24.77
CA LYS A 118 -5.22 -3.75 -25.49
C LYS A 118 -4.06 -3.11 -24.72
N ALA A 119 -4.32 -2.12 -23.87
CA ALA A 119 -3.38 -1.49 -22.96
C ALA A 119 -3.63 -1.94 -21.52
N GLY A 120 -4.15 -3.16 -21.35
CA GLY A 120 -4.49 -3.72 -20.06
C GLY A 120 -3.25 -4.16 -19.26
N HIS A 121 -3.44 -4.28 -17.96
CA HIS A 121 -2.45 -4.81 -17.02
C HIS A 121 -3.14 -5.57 -15.90
N SER A 122 -2.45 -6.52 -15.31
CA SER A 122 -2.89 -7.14 -14.05
C SER A 122 -2.90 -6.13 -12.91
N GLU A 123 -3.69 -6.41 -11.88
CA GLU A 123 -3.59 -5.65 -10.64
C GLU A 123 -2.17 -5.71 -10.06
N ARG A 124 -1.79 -4.66 -9.32
CA ARG A 124 -0.45 -4.57 -8.72
C ARG A 124 -0.38 -3.49 -7.63
N ILE A 125 0.55 -3.62 -6.74
CA ILE A 125 0.95 -2.60 -5.77
C ILE A 125 2.26 -2.01 -6.26
N VAL A 126 2.24 -0.75 -6.69
CA VAL A 126 3.40 -0.06 -7.27
C VAL A 126 3.98 0.91 -6.26
N PHE A 127 5.29 0.96 -6.18
CA PHE A 127 6.02 1.86 -5.30
C PHE A 127 7.35 2.32 -5.94
N ASP A 128 7.84 3.47 -5.48
CA ASP A 128 9.14 3.96 -5.91
C ASP A 128 10.25 3.02 -5.45
N HIS A 129 11.19 2.74 -6.35
CA HIS A 129 12.45 2.11 -5.96
C HIS A 129 13.30 3.12 -5.20
N LEU A 130 13.89 2.69 -4.09
CA LEU A 130 14.67 3.54 -3.21
C LEU A 130 16.17 3.25 -3.36
N ALA A 131 16.93 4.31 -3.55
CA ALA A 131 18.38 4.25 -3.59
C ALA A 131 18.99 5.31 -2.66
N PRO A 132 20.22 5.07 -2.14
CA PRO A 132 20.93 6.09 -1.40
C PRO A 132 21.31 7.25 -2.33
N SER A 133 21.28 8.48 -1.82
CA SER A 133 21.65 9.69 -2.59
C SER A 133 23.09 9.63 -3.11
N GLU A 134 23.95 8.91 -2.39
CA GLU A 134 25.33 8.64 -2.78
C GLU A 134 25.75 7.22 -2.37
N PRO A 135 26.63 6.53 -3.13
CA PRO A 135 26.97 5.11 -2.88
C PRO A 135 27.56 4.85 -1.48
N HIS A 136 28.27 5.78 -0.90
CA HIS A 136 28.86 5.62 0.43
C HIS A 136 27.84 5.73 1.58
N LEU A 137 26.63 6.17 1.30
CA LEU A 137 25.51 6.27 2.26
C LEU A 137 24.63 5.02 2.26
N THR A 138 25.06 3.96 1.57
CA THR A 138 24.35 2.68 1.59
C THR A 138 24.14 2.16 3.01
N GLY A 139 22.87 1.85 3.36
CA GLY A 139 22.47 1.38 4.70
C GLY A 139 22.07 2.48 5.67
N ILE A 140 22.16 3.76 5.29
CA ILE A 140 21.71 4.89 6.11
C ILE A 140 20.42 5.45 5.52
N THR A 141 19.27 4.95 5.98
CA THR A 141 17.94 5.20 5.38
C THR A 141 17.52 6.67 5.35
N ALA A 142 18.06 7.49 6.24
CA ALA A 142 17.87 8.95 6.24
C ALA A 142 18.42 9.66 4.98
N TYR A 143 19.14 8.93 4.10
CA TYR A 143 19.65 9.44 2.82
C TYR A 143 19.10 8.67 1.61
N TYR A 144 18.06 7.87 1.82
CA TYR A 144 17.41 7.17 0.71
C TYR A 144 16.27 8.00 0.15
N GLY A 145 16.07 7.88 -1.15
CA GLY A 145 14.96 8.49 -1.88
C GLY A 145 14.67 7.77 -3.19
N PRO A 146 13.62 8.20 -3.92
CA PRO A 146 13.28 7.66 -5.22
C PRO A 146 14.41 7.90 -6.25
N ASP A 147 14.76 6.87 -7.01
CA ASP A 147 15.73 6.93 -8.09
C ASP A 147 15.08 7.05 -9.48
N MET A 148 13.80 7.40 -9.54
CA MET A 148 12.98 7.51 -10.75
C MET A 148 12.62 6.18 -11.40
N THR A 149 12.95 5.05 -10.76
CA THR A 149 12.46 3.74 -11.15
C THR A 149 11.37 3.26 -10.18
N PHE A 150 10.64 2.22 -10.56
CA PHE A 150 9.53 1.71 -9.77
C PHE A 150 9.60 0.20 -9.67
N ASP A 151 9.20 -0.31 -8.52
CA ASP A 151 8.95 -1.72 -8.31
C ASP A 151 7.46 -1.98 -8.11
N ALA A 152 7.06 -3.22 -8.23
CA ALA A 152 5.69 -3.61 -7.94
C ALA A 152 5.61 -5.01 -7.32
N PHE A 153 4.63 -5.21 -6.45
CA PHE A 153 4.12 -6.54 -6.18
C PHE A 153 2.97 -6.85 -7.13
N VAL A 154 3.02 -7.99 -7.78
CA VAL A 154 1.97 -8.53 -8.65
C VAL A 154 1.43 -9.83 -8.08
N PRO A 155 0.10 -10.10 -8.16
CA PRO A 155 -0.46 -11.34 -7.66
C PRO A 155 0.16 -12.56 -8.34
N GLY A 156 0.29 -13.64 -7.61
CA GLY A 156 0.73 -14.91 -8.19
C GLY A 156 -0.28 -15.43 -9.22
N LYS A 157 0.23 -16.10 -10.25
CA LYS A 157 -0.58 -16.59 -11.37
C LYS A 157 -1.47 -17.81 -11.04
N LYS A 158 -1.22 -18.46 -9.93
CA LYS A 158 -1.95 -19.67 -9.49
C LYS A 158 -2.61 -19.41 -8.13
N PRO A 159 -3.73 -20.09 -7.82
CA PRO A 159 -4.28 -20.08 -6.47
C PRO A 159 -3.20 -20.39 -5.43
N ASN A 160 -3.25 -19.72 -4.29
CA ASN A 160 -2.30 -19.86 -3.18
C ASN A 160 -0.83 -19.51 -3.52
N THR A 161 -0.60 -18.74 -4.58
CA THR A 161 0.73 -18.20 -4.87
C THR A 161 0.84 -16.78 -4.30
N PRO A 162 1.90 -16.47 -3.54
CA PRO A 162 2.09 -15.15 -2.98
C PRO A 162 2.28 -14.08 -4.08
N TRP A 163 2.09 -12.84 -3.71
CA TRP A 163 2.44 -11.70 -4.53
C TRP A 163 3.94 -11.69 -4.80
N GLN A 164 4.32 -11.52 -6.05
CA GLN A 164 5.71 -11.58 -6.50
C GLN A 164 6.24 -10.18 -6.74
N LEU A 165 7.44 -9.90 -6.25
CA LEU A 165 8.14 -8.67 -6.57
C LEU A 165 8.53 -8.66 -8.06
N ALA A 166 8.13 -7.62 -8.75
CA ALA A 166 8.51 -7.31 -10.13
C ALA A 166 9.31 -6.00 -10.13
N PRO A 167 10.64 -6.06 -10.19
CA PRO A 167 11.47 -4.87 -10.22
C PRO A 167 11.40 -4.16 -11.58
N ASN A 168 11.76 -2.88 -11.61
CA ASN A 168 11.79 -2.03 -12.80
C ASN A 168 10.45 -2.01 -13.56
N THR A 169 9.37 -1.94 -12.83
CA THR A 169 8.02 -1.86 -13.39
C THR A 169 7.75 -0.46 -13.93
N THR A 170 7.16 -0.36 -15.12
CA THR A 170 6.65 0.92 -15.61
C THR A 170 5.32 1.21 -14.94
N PRO A 171 5.19 2.26 -14.11
CA PRO A 171 3.93 2.63 -13.52
C PRO A 171 2.98 3.13 -14.60
N ILE A 172 1.72 2.73 -14.52
CA ILE A 172 0.70 3.32 -15.36
C ILE A 172 0.35 4.66 -14.75
N GLN A 173 0.74 5.72 -15.41
CA GLN A 173 0.25 7.04 -15.09
C GLN A 173 -1.25 7.07 -15.41
N VAL A 174 -2.08 7.15 -14.39
CA VAL A 174 -3.46 7.62 -14.57
C VAL A 174 -3.32 9.11 -14.83
N LEU A 175 -3.24 9.47 -16.11
CA LEU A 175 -3.24 10.88 -16.48
C LEU A 175 -4.54 11.53 -15.97
N PRO A 176 -4.47 12.77 -15.48
CA PRO A 176 -5.67 13.52 -15.08
C PRO A 176 -6.74 13.59 -16.19
N SER A 177 -6.35 13.39 -17.45
CA SER A 177 -7.24 13.30 -18.62
C SER A 177 -8.18 12.08 -18.62
N ASP A 178 -7.91 11.04 -17.83
CA ASP A 178 -8.81 9.89 -17.67
C ASP A 178 -10.02 10.19 -16.77
N ARG A 179 -9.98 11.30 -16.05
CA ARG A 179 -11.17 11.89 -15.43
C ARG A 179 -11.71 12.97 -16.35
N PRO A 180 -12.97 12.85 -16.84
CA PRO A 180 -13.55 13.92 -17.62
C PRO A 180 -13.45 15.22 -16.80
N PHE A 181 -12.85 16.23 -17.40
CA PHE A 181 -12.76 17.55 -16.78
C PHE A 181 -14.20 18.05 -16.59
N LEU A 182 -14.67 18.01 -15.37
CA LEU A 182 -15.92 18.64 -14.99
C LEU A 182 -15.63 20.13 -14.82
N ASP A 183 -15.96 20.90 -15.86
CA ASP A 183 -15.88 22.35 -15.77
C ASP A 183 -16.76 22.82 -14.61
N PRO A 184 -16.17 23.39 -13.55
CA PRO A 184 -16.95 23.83 -12.38
C PRO A 184 -17.87 25.02 -12.67
N ARG A 185 -17.77 25.62 -13.86
CA ARG A 185 -18.65 26.71 -14.25
C ARG A 185 -20.04 26.17 -14.57
N PRO A 186 -21.11 26.78 -14.05
CA PRO A 186 -22.47 26.38 -14.39
C PRO A 186 -22.67 26.56 -15.89
N ARG A 187 -23.15 25.54 -16.60
CA ARG A 187 -23.60 25.66 -17.99
C ARG A 187 -24.73 26.65 -17.99
N ASN A 188 -24.50 27.89 -18.49
CA ASN A 188 -25.54 28.82 -18.81
C ASN A 188 -26.45 28.17 -19.88
N ARG A 189 -27.59 27.64 -19.46
CA ARG A 189 -28.67 27.31 -20.37
C ARG A 189 -29.03 28.62 -21.05
N ARG A 190 -28.63 28.80 -22.31
CA ARG A 190 -29.21 29.83 -23.14
C ARG A 190 -30.73 29.59 -23.11
N ARG A 191 -31.45 30.49 -22.48
CA ARG A 191 -32.88 30.61 -22.71
C ARG A 191 -33.04 30.88 -24.21
N ASN A 192 -33.59 29.93 -24.94
CA ASN A 192 -34.26 30.24 -26.18
C ASN A 192 -35.53 31.02 -25.78
N GLU A 193 -35.50 32.30 -25.92
CA GLU A 193 -36.70 33.11 -25.96
C GLU A 193 -37.25 33.06 -27.39
N PRO A 194 -38.59 33.02 -27.53
CA PRO A 194 -39.30 32.78 -28.77
C PRO A 194 -39.17 33.90 -29.80
#